data_5c91dae4420bd7c6a6528aa0c36ad47f
#
_entry.id   5c91dae4420bd7c6a6528aa0c36ad47f
#
_cell.length_a   1.000
_cell.length_b   1.000
_cell.length_c   1.000
_cell.angle_alpha   90.00
_cell.angle_beta   90.00
_cell.angle_gamma   90.00
#
_symmetry.space_group_name_H-M   'P 1'
#
loop_
_entity.id
_entity.type
_entity.pdbx_description
1 polymer ?
#
loop_
_entity_poly.entity_id
_entity_poly.type
_entity_poly.pdbx_seq_one_letter_code
_entity_poly.pdbx_strand_id
1 'polypeptide(L)'
;MISNPIKRVSALASDYTQGRFGADGKIGVVLKEVPDLTLYQVAAWPDNLATVSAKTAEATGVEAAPGPGRAVWKGNHVLLRVEPLKFWITGIFIPQLPPAEGTVLDLSHSRTHVRVTGPQAQILLNRYLPLDLRNQSFVPGSVASTAFHHVGITLWRSEVGFELFLPRGFALSLWELLRQSAAQFGYEVT
;
A
#
# COMPACT_ATOMS: atom_id res chain seq x y z
N MET A 1 -18.16 -28.13 16.83
CA MET A 1 -17.82 -27.91 15.39
C MET A 1 -16.53 -27.14 15.35
N ILE A 2 -15.43 -27.77 14.88
CA ILE A 2 -14.14 -27.09 14.70
C ILE A 2 -14.29 -26.29 13.40
N SER A 3 -14.48 -24.99 13.51
CA SER A 3 -14.44 -24.11 12.33
C SER A 3 -13.00 -24.11 11.83
N ASN A 4 -12.78 -24.77 10.70
CA ASN A 4 -11.49 -24.65 10.01
C ASN A 4 -11.30 -23.17 9.65
N PRO A 5 -10.28 -22.47 10.15
CA PRO A 5 -10.10 -21.06 9.85
C PRO A 5 -9.95 -20.90 8.33
N ILE A 6 -10.74 -20.03 7.73
CA ILE A 6 -10.65 -19.74 6.29
C ILE A 6 -9.25 -19.23 6.01
N LYS A 7 -8.46 -20.02 5.28
CA LYS A 7 -7.10 -19.64 4.91
C LYS A 7 -7.16 -18.49 3.89
N ARG A 8 -6.45 -17.40 4.16
CA ARG A 8 -6.27 -16.32 3.19
C ARG A 8 -5.52 -16.85 1.98
N VAL A 9 -6.06 -16.59 0.78
CA VAL A 9 -5.40 -16.88 -0.50
C VAL A 9 -5.10 -15.54 -1.17
N SER A 10 -3.90 -15.38 -1.71
CA SER A 10 -3.55 -14.18 -2.49
C SER A 10 -4.47 -14.03 -3.71
N ALA A 11 -4.82 -12.79 -4.04
CA ALA A 11 -5.53 -12.49 -5.28
C ALA A 11 -4.66 -12.73 -6.53
N LEU A 12 -3.34 -12.80 -6.36
CA LEU A 12 -2.37 -13.01 -7.43
C LEU A 12 -1.93 -14.47 -7.56
N ALA A 13 -2.42 -15.38 -6.70
CA ALA A 13 -1.90 -16.75 -6.59
C ALA A 13 -1.88 -17.53 -7.91
N SER A 14 -2.84 -17.28 -8.82
CA SER A 14 -2.88 -17.94 -10.13
C SER A 14 -1.77 -17.50 -11.08
N ASP A 15 -1.27 -16.27 -10.95
CA ASP A 15 -0.33 -15.64 -11.88
C ASP A 15 0.97 -15.16 -11.23
N TYR A 16 1.15 -15.47 -9.94
CA TYR A 16 2.35 -15.12 -9.22
C TYR A 16 3.46 -16.14 -9.47
N THR A 17 4.18 -15.96 -10.56
CA THR A 17 5.34 -16.79 -10.90
C THR A 17 6.61 -15.99 -10.65
N GLN A 18 7.44 -16.47 -9.73
CA GLN A 18 8.76 -15.89 -9.46
C GLN A 18 9.72 -16.16 -10.62
N GLY A 19 10.62 -15.20 -10.86
CA GLY A 19 11.62 -15.34 -11.92
C GLY A 19 11.92 -14.02 -12.62
N ARG A 20 12.73 -14.12 -13.68
CA ARG A 20 13.11 -12.99 -14.54
C ARG A 20 12.40 -13.10 -15.87
N PHE A 21 11.94 -11.97 -16.37
CA PHE A 21 11.09 -11.88 -17.54
C PHE A 21 11.38 -10.59 -18.33
N GLY A 22 10.94 -10.60 -19.59
CA GLY A 22 11.01 -9.44 -20.47
C GLY A 22 12.36 -9.30 -21.17
N ALA A 23 12.79 -8.07 -21.37
CA ALA A 23 14.03 -7.77 -22.10
C ALA A 23 15.28 -8.35 -21.41
N ASP A 24 16.21 -8.85 -22.21
CA ASP A 24 17.51 -9.34 -21.71
C ASP A 24 18.36 -8.20 -21.13
N GLY A 25 19.21 -8.54 -20.17
CA GLY A 25 20.17 -7.62 -19.57
C GLY A 25 19.90 -7.31 -18.10
N LYS A 26 20.08 -6.02 -17.71
CA LYS A 26 19.90 -5.60 -16.33
C LYS A 26 18.41 -5.47 -15.98
N ILE A 27 18.05 -5.97 -14.80
CA ILE A 27 16.68 -5.82 -14.27
C ILE A 27 16.40 -4.34 -14.02
N GLY A 28 15.40 -3.82 -14.74
CA GLY A 28 14.94 -2.43 -14.58
C GLY A 28 13.85 -2.28 -13.51
N VAL A 29 13.04 -3.33 -13.29
CA VAL A 29 11.91 -3.31 -12.35
C VAL A 29 11.89 -4.60 -11.54
N VAL A 30 11.61 -4.49 -10.25
CA VAL A 30 11.31 -5.64 -9.39
C VAL A 30 9.89 -5.49 -8.88
N LEU A 31 9.09 -6.52 -9.07
CA LEU A 31 7.70 -6.62 -8.63
C LEU A 31 7.60 -7.65 -7.51
N LYS A 32 6.96 -7.28 -6.43
CA LYS A 32 6.77 -8.17 -5.27
C LYS A 32 5.39 -8.01 -4.68
N GLU A 33 4.65 -9.11 -4.51
CA GLU A 33 3.53 -9.10 -3.58
C GLU A 33 4.06 -9.13 -2.15
N VAL A 34 3.54 -8.27 -1.30
CA VAL A 34 3.81 -8.31 0.14
C VAL A 34 2.67 -9.11 0.78
N PRO A 35 2.93 -10.37 1.16
CA PRO A 35 1.89 -11.27 1.66
C PRO A 35 1.42 -10.85 3.06
N ASP A 36 0.35 -11.51 3.52
CA ASP A 36 -0.16 -11.42 4.89
C ASP A 36 -0.41 -9.97 5.36
N LEU A 37 -0.92 -9.14 4.43
CA LEU A 37 -1.25 -7.75 4.71
C LEU A 37 -2.19 -7.64 5.93
N THR A 38 -1.72 -6.98 6.97
CA THR A 38 -2.54 -6.48 8.07
C THR A 38 -2.77 -5.00 7.80
N LEU A 39 -4.00 -4.59 7.56
CA LEU A 39 -4.36 -3.21 7.20
C LEU A 39 -5.66 -2.81 7.88
N TYR A 40 -5.59 -1.78 8.71
CA TYR A 40 -6.76 -1.16 9.34
C TYR A 40 -6.93 0.28 8.86
N GLN A 41 -8.17 0.65 8.54
CA GLN A 41 -8.55 2.03 8.37
C GLN A 41 -9.14 2.55 9.68
N VAL A 42 -8.60 3.66 10.16
CA VAL A 42 -9.13 4.41 11.29
C VAL A 42 -9.68 5.73 10.75
N ALA A 43 -10.97 5.98 10.94
CA ALA A 43 -11.61 7.24 10.58
C ALA A 43 -12.04 7.98 11.84
N ALA A 44 -11.57 9.20 12.01
CA ALA A 44 -11.90 10.08 13.12
C ALA A 44 -13.12 10.94 12.78
N TRP A 45 -13.95 11.24 13.78
CA TRP A 45 -14.88 12.36 13.65
C TRP A 45 -14.11 13.68 13.72
N PRO A 46 -14.57 14.74 13.06
CA PRO A 46 -13.83 16.02 12.99
C PRO A 46 -13.37 16.54 14.35
N ASP A 47 -14.25 16.55 15.35
CA ASP A 47 -13.96 17.07 16.69
C ASP A 47 -13.01 16.20 17.50
N ASN A 48 -12.81 14.94 17.08
CA ASN A 48 -11.96 13.95 17.75
C ASN A 48 -10.65 13.67 17.01
N LEU A 49 -10.36 14.42 15.95
CA LEU A 49 -9.16 14.17 15.14
C LEU A 49 -7.86 14.18 15.96
N ALA A 50 -7.71 15.12 16.89
CA ALA A 50 -6.52 15.22 17.74
C ALA A 50 -6.35 13.97 18.63
N THR A 51 -7.44 13.55 19.28
CA THR A 51 -7.48 12.35 20.14
C THR A 51 -7.17 11.08 19.34
N VAL A 52 -7.81 10.89 18.19
CA VAL A 52 -7.60 9.73 17.35
C VAL A 52 -6.19 9.73 16.75
N SER A 53 -5.66 10.88 16.37
CA SER A 53 -4.27 11.02 15.91
C SER A 53 -3.27 10.58 16.97
N ALA A 54 -3.46 11.00 18.23
CA ALA A 54 -2.60 10.58 19.33
C ALA A 54 -2.68 9.06 19.58
N LYS A 55 -3.91 8.50 19.62
CA LYS A 55 -4.11 7.05 19.77
C LYS A 55 -3.47 6.22 18.64
N THR A 56 -3.56 6.69 17.40
CA THR A 56 -2.94 5.97 16.27
C THR A 56 -1.41 6.05 16.30
N ALA A 57 -0.84 7.18 16.74
CA ALA A 57 0.59 7.33 16.93
C ALA A 57 1.09 6.42 18.05
N GLU A 58 0.42 6.40 19.20
CA GLU A 58 0.73 5.52 20.32
C GLU A 58 0.69 4.04 19.91
N ALA A 59 -0.40 3.61 19.25
CA ALA A 59 -0.57 2.23 18.81
C ALA A 59 0.54 1.77 17.87
N THR A 60 1.01 2.63 16.98
CA THR A 60 2.11 2.32 16.03
C THR A 60 3.50 2.57 16.62
N GLY A 61 3.58 3.23 17.78
CA GLY A 61 4.81 3.57 18.46
C GLY A 61 5.61 4.69 17.79
N VAL A 62 4.99 5.46 16.88
CA VAL A 62 5.61 6.65 16.29
C VAL A 62 5.43 7.86 17.20
N GLU A 63 6.26 8.88 17.02
CA GLU A 63 6.24 10.08 17.86
C GLU A 63 4.94 10.88 17.70
N ALA A 64 4.47 11.04 16.47
CA ALA A 64 3.24 11.75 16.16
C ALA A 64 2.60 11.21 14.86
N ALA A 65 1.29 11.38 14.75
CA ALA A 65 0.58 11.06 13.52
C ALA A 65 0.98 12.05 12.39
N PRO A 66 1.11 11.58 11.15
CA PRO A 66 1.55 12.40 10.05
C PRO A 66 0.44 13.37 9.58
N GLY A 67 0.84 14.41 8.84
CA GLY A 67 -0.09 15.24 8.08
C GLY A 67 -0.75 14.48 6.92
N PRO A 68 -1.84 15.01 6.33
CA PRO A 68 -2.50 14.42 5.18
C PRO A 68 -1.52 14.19 4.01
N GLY A 69 -1.63 13.04 3.34
CA GLY A 69 -0.72 12.67 2.25
C GLY A 69 0.68 12.26 2.70
N ARG A 70 0.86 11.94 3.97
CA ARG A 70 2.15 11.53 4.54
C ARG A 70 2.02 10.22 5.32
N ALA A 71 3.16 9.54 5.43
CA ALA A 71 3.34 8.35 6.25
C ALA A 71 4.53 8.51 7.19
N VAL A 72 4.42 7.88 8.35
CA VAL A 72 5.51 7.67 9.31
C VAL A 72 5.53 6.19 9.70
N TRP A 73 6.67 5.68 10.13
CA TRP A 73 6.80 4.28 10.48
C TRP A 73 7.81 4.06 11.61
N LYS A 74 7.65 2.93 12.29
CA LYS A 74 8.59 2.42 13.29
C LYS A 74 8.67 0.90 13.16
N GLY A 75 9.82 0.39 12.74
CA GLY A 75 9.95 -1.03 12.41
C GLY A 75 8.99 -1.42 11.29
N ASN A 76 8.13 -2.41 11.57
CA ASN A 76 7.13 -2.90 10.61
C ASN A 76 5.77 -2.21 10.70
N HIS A 77 5.59 -1.32 11.68
CA HIS A 77 4.34 -0.57 11.83
C HIS A 77 4.38 0.70 10.99
N VAL A 78 3.40 0.89 10.15
CA VAL A 78 3.30 2.08 9.29
C VAL A 78 1.98 2.77 9.54
N LEU A 79 2.03 4.07 9.75
CA LEU A 79 0.87 4.95 9.89
C LEU A 79 0.83 5.91 8.71
N LEU A 80 -0.15 5.73 7.83
CA LEU A 80 -0.39 6.55 6.66
C LEU A 80 -1.61 7.44 6.91
N ARG A 81 -1.54 8.73 6.60
CA ARG A 81 -2.72 9.59 6.59
C ARG A 81 -3.19 9.78 5.16
N VAL A 82 -4.15 8.94 4.76
CA VAL A 82 -4.63 8.83 3.38
C VAL A 82 -5.62 9.92 2.99
N GLU A 83 -6.33 10.47 3.99
CA GLU A 83 -7.28 11.58 3.85
C GLU A 83 -7.25 12.45 5.13
N PRO A 84 -7.83 13.67 5.13
CA PRO A 84 -7.79 14.56 6.30
C PRO A 84 -8.24 13.92 7.62
N LEU A 85 -9.22 13.03 7.59
CA LEU A 85 -9.79 12.36 8.75
C LEU A 85 -9.57 10.86 8.79
N LYS A 86 -8.78 10.30 7.84
CA LYS A 86 -8.58 8.86 7.71
C LYS A 86 -7.11 8.47 7.75
N PHE A 87 -6.84 7.50 8.57
CA PHE A 87 -5.53 6.86 8.70
C PHE A 87 -5.61 5.40 8.23
N TRP A 88 -4.56 4.94 7.61
CA TRP A 88 -4.31 3.53 7.38
C TRP A 88 -3.14 3.07 8.22
N ILE A 89 -3.27 1.91 8.84
CA ILE A 89 -2.26 1.35 9.72
C ILE A 89 -1.96 -0.07 9.26
N THR A 90 -0.66 -0.35 9.06
CA THR A 90 -0.21 -1.70 8.70
C THR A 90 0.72 -2.29 9.75
N GLY A 91 0.79 -3.63 9.80
CA GLY A 91 1.73 -4.37 10.62
C GLY A 91 1.32 -4.59 12.07
N ILE A 92 0.15 -4.07 12.49
CA ILE A 92 -0.36 -4.24 13.84
C ILE A 92 -1.88 -4.33 13.86
N PHE A 93 -2.43 -5.04 14.82
CA PHE A 93 -3.87 -5.05 15.12
C PHE A 93 -4.30 -3.74 15.79
N ILE A 94 -5.42 -3.18 15.34
CA ILE A 94 -6.01 -1.97 15.92
C ILE A 94 -7.39 -2.31 16.51
N PRO A 95 -7.57 -2.09 17.83
CA PRO A 95 -8.87 -2.30 18.46
C PRO A 95 -9.90 -1.25 18.00
N GLN A 96 -11.18 -1.54 18.22
CA GLN A 96 -12.24 -0.58 17.93
C GLN A 96 -12.10 0.69 18.77
N LEU A 97 -12.42 1.83 18.18
CA LEU A 97 -12.55 3.11 18.89
C LEU A 97 -13.91 3.21 19.58
N PRO A 98 -14.03 4.02 20.65
CA PRO A 98 -15.33 4.47 21.11
C PRO A 98 -16.14 5.07 19.95
N PRO A 99 -17.43 4.71 19.76
CA PRO A 99 -18.25 5.21 18.65
C PRO A 99 -18.34 6.75 18.56
N ALA A 100 -18.18 7.44 19.70
CA ALA A 100 -18.14 8.90 19.74
C ALA A 100 -16.86 9.52 19.15
N GLU A 101 -15.79 8.75 19.01
CA GLU A 101 -14.49 9.25 18.52
C GLU A 101 -14.27 8.96 17.03
N GLY A 102 -14.77 7.83 16.55
CA GLY A 102 -14.54 7.41 15.18
C GLY A 102 -14.88 5.94 14.95
N THR A 103 -14.30 5.36 13.91
CA THR A 103 -14.51 3.95 13.57
C THR A 103 -13.23 3.30 13.06
N VAL A 104 -13.12 1.98 13.24
CA VAL A 104 -12.04 1.16 12.71
C VAL A 104 -12.61 0.11 11.78
N LEU A 105 -12.03 -0.01 10.60
CA LEU A 105 -12.41 -0.99 9.59
C LEU A 105 -11.21 -1.84 9.22
N ASP A 106 -11.35 -3.17 9.30
CA ASP A 106 -10.34 -4.11 8.81
C ASP A 106 -10.40 -4.18 7.27
N LEU A 107 -9.33 -3.74 6.62
CA LEU A 107 -9.14 -3.78 5.17
C LEU A 107 -8.17 -4.87 4.72
N SER A 108 -7.67 -5.71 5.62
CA SER A 108 -6.62 -6.70 5.35
C SER A 108 -6.99 -7.65 4.21
N HIS A 109 -8.26 -8.02 4.07
CA HIS A 109 -8.76 -8.90 3.01
C HIS A 109 -9.28 -8.16 1.77
N SER A 110 -9.44 -6.84 1.83
CA SER A 110 -9.99 -6.03 0.74
C SER A 110 -8.91 -5.43 -0.16
N ARG A 111 -7.66 -5.54 0.24
CA ARG A 111 -6.51 -4.99 -0.50
C ARG A 111 -5.47 -6.08 -0.77
N THR A 112 -4.76 -5.89 -1.88
CA THR A 112 -3.52 -6.61 -2.22
C THR A 112 -2.39 -5.59 -2.18
N HIS A 113 -1.32 -5.91 -1.48
CA HIS A 113 -0.15 -5.04 -1.35
C HIS A 113 0.93 -5.47 -2.34
N VAL A 114 1.27 -4.60 -3.27
CA VAL A 114 2.32 -4.82 -4.27
C VAL A 114 3.41 -3.78 -4.09
N ARG A 115 4.65 -4.22 -4.02
CA ARG A 115 5.84 -3.36 -4.02
C ARG A 115 6.47 -3.34 -5.40
N VAL A 116 6.81 -2.14 -5.86
CA VAL A 116 7.50 -1.89 -7.13
C VAL A 116 8.80 -1.15 -6.84
N THR A 117 9.93 -1.79 -7.22
CA THR A 117 11.27 -1.22 -7.03
C THR A 117 12.10 -1.30 -8.30
N GLY A 118 13.31 -0.81 -8.27
CA GLY A 118 14.24 -0.81 -9.39
C GLY A 118 14.37 0.54 -10.07
N PRO A 119 15.42 0.72 -10.89
CA PRO A 119 15.75 2.01 -11.51
C PRO A 119 14.69 2.53 -12.48
N GLN A 120 13.85 1.66 -13.04
CA GLN A 120 12.79 2.03 -13.97
C GLN A 120 11.38 2.03 -13.32
N ALA A 121 11.28 1.77 -12.03
CA ALA A 121 9.99 1.70 -11.31
C ALA A 121 9.16 2.99 -11.45
N GLN A 122 9.80 4.15 -11.32
CA GLN A 122 9.16 5.45 -11.50
C GLN A 122 8.61 5.63 -12.93
N ILE A 123 9.41 5.29 -13.94
CA ILE A 123 9.02 5.42 -15.35
C ILE A 123 7.87 4.49 -15.69
N LEU A 124 7.91 3.25 -15.17
CA LEU A 124 6.82 2.29 -15.30
C LEU A 124 5.51 2.87 -14.73
N LEU A 125 5.55 3.33 -13.48
CA LEU A 125 4.36 3.79 -12.78
C LEU A 125 3.79 5.10 -13.34
N ASN A 126 4.63 6.01 -13.84
CA ASN A 126 4.17 7.26 -14.48
C ASN A 126 3.32 7.06 -15.74
N ARG A 127 3.28 5.84 -16.30
CA ARG A 127 2.40 5.52 -17.43
C ARG A 127 0.94 5.38 -17.03
N TYR A 128 0.70 5.04 -15.77
CA TYR A 128 -0.61 4.69 -15.26
C TYR A 128 -1.13 5.62 -14.18
N LEU A 129 -0.22 6.29 -13.47
CA LEU A 129 -0.55 7.15 -12.34
C LEU A 129 -0.49 8.63 -12.76
N PRO A 130 -1.54 9.41 -12.58
CA PRO A 130 -1.56 10.85 -12.87
C PRO A 130 -0.86 11.63 -11.76
N LEU A 131 0.37 11.24 -11.41
CA LEU A 131 1.18 11.83 -10.34
C LEU A 131 2.61 12.07 -10.84
N ASP A 132 3.22 13.12 -10.35
CA ASP A 132 4.66 13.33 -10.51
C ASP A 132 5.42 12.50 -9.48
N LEU A 133 5.91 11.33 -9.89
CA LEU A 133 6.62 10.39 -9.03
C LEU A 133 8.13 10.66 -8.93
N ARG A 134 8.63 11.79 -9.48
CA ARG A 134 10.03 12.16 -9.32
C ARG A 134 10.40 12.34 -7.86
N ASN A 135 11.63 12.01 -7.51
CA ASN A 135 12.09 12.02 -6.12
C ASN A 135 11.95 13.40 -5.43
N GLN A 136 11.95 14.49 -6.19
CA GLN A 136 11.71 15.83 -5.64
C GLN A 136 10.24 16.14 -5.36
N SER A 137 9.31 15.45 -6.02
CA SER A 137 7.86 15.70 -5.91
C SER A 137 7.18 14.65 -5.02
N PHE A 138 7.59 13.39 -5.12
CA PHE A 138 7.04 12.28 -4.36
C PHE A 138 8.14 11.62 -3.53
N VAL A 139 8.55 12.29 -2.47
CA VAL A 139 9.64 11.88 -1.58
C VAL A 139 9.23 10.69 -0.69
N PRO A 140 10.18 9.94 -0.10
CA PRO A 140 9.86 8.94 0.91
C PRO A 140 8.93 9.49 2.01
N GLY A 141 7.94 8.71 2.39
CA GLY A 141 6.86 9.13 3.28
C GLY A 141 5.68 9.81 2.58
N SER A 142 5.72 10.05 1.27
CA SER A 142 4.56 10.57 0.53
C SER A 142 3.49 9.50 0.34
N VAL A 143 2.23 9.88 0.49
CA VAL A 143 1.04 9.04 0.31
C VAL A 143 0.08 9.74 -0.63
N ALA A 144 -0.53 9.01 -1.54
CA ALA A 144 -1.57 9.52 -2.42
C ALA A 144 -2.69 8.49 -2.61
N SER A 145 -3.93 8.92 -2.47
CA SER A 145 -5.07 8.22 -3.04
C SER A 145 -5.22 8.69 -4.48
N THR A 146 -5.07 7.77 -5.42
CA THR A 146 -4.98 8.08 -6.85
C THR A 146 -5.62 6.99 -7.69
N ALA A 147 -5.63 7.15 -9.01
CA ALA A 147 -6.08 6.12 -9.93
C ALA A 147 -4.88 5.44 -10.59
N PHE A 148 -4.85 4.12 -10.58
CA PHE A 148 -4.02 3.33 -11.47
C PHE A 148 -4.88 2.96 -12.68
N HIS A 149 -4.60 3.57 -13.82
CA HIS A 149 -5.50 3.53 -14.97
C HIS A 149 -6.90 4.07 -14.57
N HIS A 150 -7.89 3.22 -14.37
CA HIS A 150 -9.24 3.60 -13.94
C HIS A 150 -9.62 3.12 -12.54
N VAL A 151 -8.70 2.45 -11.84
CA VAL A 151 -8.95 1.83 -10.55
C VAL A 151 -8.36 2.68 -9.44
N GLY A 152 -9.18 3.07 -8.46
CA GLY A 152 -8.71 3.78 -7.27
C GLY A 152 -7.78 2.92 -6.44
N ILE A 153 -6.58 3.43 -6.18
CA ILE A 153 -5.56 2.79 -5.34
C ILE A 153 -5.04 3.77 -4.29
N THR A 154 -4.34 3.24 -3.30
CA THR A 154 -3.46 4.05 -2.44
C THR A 154 -2.02 3.73 -2.76
N LEU A 155 -1.22 4.77 -3.00
CA LEU A 155 0.20 4.71 -3.25
C LEU A 155 0.95 5.31 -2.06
N TRP A 156 1.96 4.61 -1.57
CA TRP A 156 2.91 5.09 -0.59
C TRP A 156 4.33 4.98 -1.13
N ARG A 157 5.13 6.04 -0.97
CA ARG A 157 6.57 6.00 -1.22
C ARG A 157 7.28 5.59 0.05
N SER A 158 7.73 4.35 0.13
CA SER A 158 8.59 3.85 1.21
C SER A 158 10.06 4.20 0.94
N GLU A 159 10.95 3.87 1.87
CA GLU A 159 12.41 4.01 1.67
C GLU A 159 12.93 3.06 0.59
N VAL A 160 12.28 1.92 0.39
CA VAL A 160 12.73 0.90 -0.56
C VAL A 160 12.09 1.02 -1.94
N GLY A 161 10.92 1.65 -2.05
CA GLY A 161 10.22 1.72 -3.34
C GLY A 161 8.81 2.30 -3.26
N PHE A 162 7.99 1.92 -4.21
CA PHE A 162 6.59 2.28 -4.30
C PHE A 162 5.73 1.12 -3.78
N GLU A 163 4.87 1.42 -2.83
CA GLU A 163 3.95 0.48 -2.20
C GLU A 163 2.54 0.77 -2.70
N LEU A 164 1.97 -0.16 -3.44
CA LEU A 164 0.64 -0.05 -4.03
C LEU A 164 -0.35 -0.90 -3.25
N PHE A 165 -1.41 -0.29 -2.75
CA PHE A 165 -2.54 -1.00 -2.12
C PHE A 165 -3.68 -1.06 -3.13
N LEU A 166 -3.76 -2.18 -3.83
CA LEU A 166 -4.72 -2.43 -4.90
C LEU A 166 -6.01 -3.02 -4.33
N PRO A 167 -7.20 -2.59 -4.80
CA PRO A 167 -8.43 -3.31 -4.46
C PRO A 167 -8.32 -4.77 -4.91
N ARG A 168 -8.65 -5.70 -4.02
CA ARG A 168 -8.48 -7.14 -4.25
C ARG A 168 -9.14 -7.62 -5.54
N GLY A 169 -10.33 -7.12 -5.87
CA GLY A 169 -11.05 -7.53 -7.07
C GLY A 169 -10.42 -7.08 -8.39
N PHE A 170 -9.49 -6.10 -8.35
CA PHE A 170 -8.77 -5.61 -9.51
C PHE A 170 -7.28 -5.99 -9.50
N ALA A 171 -6.82 -6.64 -8.43
CA ALA A 171 -5.39 -6.88 -8.22
C ALA A 171 -4.75 -7.67 -9.37
N LEU A 172 -5.44 -8.69 -9.88
CA LEU A 172 -4.93 -9.53 -10.97
C LEU A 172 -4.76 -8.73 -12.26
N SER A 173 -5.79 -7.98 -12.68
CA SER A 173 -5.72 -7.15 -13.90
C SER A 173 -4.65 -6.08 -13.81
N LEU A 174 -4.49 -5.42 -12.65
CA LEU A 174 -3.46 -4.41 -12.45
C LEU A 174 -2.05 -5.03 -12.39
N TRP A 175 -1.91 -6.22 -11.81
CA TRP A 175 -0.67 -7.00 -11.82
C TRP A 175 -0.24 -7.35 -13.24
N GLU A 176 -1.18 -7.80 -14.06
CA GLU A 176 -0.93 -8.11 -15.46
C GLU A 176 -0.45 -6.89 -16.25
N LEU A 177 -1.11 -5.72 -16.08
CA LEU A 177 -0.67 -4.45 -16.66
C LEU A 177 0.75 -4.05 -16.22
N LEU A 178 1.08 -4.22 -14.94
CA LEU A 178 2.43 -3.98 -14.43
C LEU A 178 3.46 -4.87 -15.11
N ARG A 179 3.20 -6.17 -15.20
CA ARG A 179 4.10 -7.14 -15.84
C ARG A 179 4.30 -6.85 -17.33
N GLN A 180 3.22 -6.63 -18.06
CA GLN A 180 3.27 -6.31 -19.49
C GLN A 180 4.13 -5.06 -19.76
N SER A 181 3.93 -4.01 -18.97
CA SER A 181 4.71 -2.78 -19.13
C SER A 181 6.13 -2.87 -18.61
N ALA A 182 6.38 -3.71 -17.59
CA ALA A 182 7.73 -3.94 -17.07
C ALA A 182 8.60 -4.74 -18.04
N ALA A 183 7.99 -5.54 -18.92
CA ALA A 183 8.71 -6.44 -19.85
C ALA A 183 9.76 -5.71 -20.70
N GLN A 184 9.50 -4.49 -21.14
CA GLN A 184 10.45 -3.71 -21.93
C GLN A 184 11.71 -3.29 -21.16
N PHE A 185 11.66 -3.26 -19.83
CA PHE A 185 12.79 -2.88 -18.96
C PHE A 185 13.55 -4.09 -18.41
N GLY A 186 13.09 -5.30 -18.71
CA GLY A 186 13.46 -6.49 -17.97
C GLY A 186 13.00 -6.40 -16.52
N TYR A 187 12.26 -7.39 -16.03
CA TYR A 187 11.75 -7.36 -14.66
C TYR A 187 11.93 -8.68 -13.94
N GLU A 188 11.93 -8.59 -12.62
CA GLU A 188 12.00 -9.74 -11.72
C GLU A 188 10.76 -9.75 -10.81
N VAL A 189 10.20 -10.94 -10.60
CA VAL A 189 9.17 -11.20 -9.58
C VAL A 189 9.82 -11.99 -8.45
N THR A 190 9.74 -11.45 -7.20
CA THR A 190 10.43 -12.03 -6.02
C THR A 190 9.48 -12.36 -4.88
#